data_d598c036773e39b2aaaf9badc391e33d
#
_entry.id   d598c036773e39b2aaaf9badc391e33d
#
_cell.length_a   1.000
_cell.length_b   1.000
_cell.length_c   1.000
_cell.angle_alpha   90.00
_cell.angle_beta   90.00
_cell.angle_gamma   90.00
#
_symmetry.space_group_name_H-M   'P 1'
#
loop_
_entity.id
_entity.type
_entity.pdbx_description
1 polymer ?
#
loop_
_entity_poly.entity_id
_entity_poly.type
_entity_poly.pdbx_seq_one_letter_code
_entity_poly.pdbx_strand_id
1 'polypeptide(L)'
;TRRIGTYKRMKTFNTKKVDWMKQPMFFGEEPNTQRYDQQKYPIFEKLNQQQLGFFWRPEEVSLQKDRNDYQSLGPEQKHIFTSNLKYQTLLDSVQGRGPCLAFLPYCSLPELESMLVAWDFSETIHSRSYTYIMKNVYSDPTEVLDTIIDTPEIMARAKTVTDAYDKFIKYASLYYLTGKGDIKELKRLLYLTIVNVNILEGIRFYVSFACSFAFGELKLMEGSAK
;
A
#
# COMPACT_ATOMS: atom_id res chain seq x y z
N THR A 1 28.71 11.81 -32.99
CA THR A 1 28.92 11.36 -31.62
C THR A 1 27.69 11.75 -30.80
N ARG A 2 26.71 10.86 -30.68
CA ARG A 2 25.57 11.03 -29.77
C ARG A 2 26.15 11.01 -28.34
N ARG A 3 25.98 12.13 -27.59
CA ARG A 3 26.24 12.16 -26.16
C ARG A 3 25.42 11.05 -25.53
N ILE A 4 26.10 10.04 -24.99
CA ILE A 4 25.51 9.05 -24.08
C ILE A 4 24.94 9.86 -22.95
N GLY A 5 23.61 9.86 -22.82
CA GLY A 5 22.93 10.61 -21.77
C GLY A 5 23.52 10.22 -20.42
N THR A 6 23.91 11.22 -19.66
CA THR A 6 24.44 11.06 -18.31
C THR A 6 23.46 10.21 -17.51
N TYR A 7 23.92 9.03 -17.08
CA TYR A 7 23.23 8.19 -16.12
C TYR A 7 22.69 9.03 -14.97
N LYS A 8 21.39 9.09 -14.82
CA LYS A 8 20.76 9.67 -13.63
C LYS A 8 20.86 8.60 -12.54
N ARG A 9 21.98 8.62 -11.79
CA ARG A 9 22.17 7.75 -10.66
C ARG A 9 21.26 8.25 -9.55
N MET A 10 20.39 7.41 -9.01
CA MET A 10 19.62 7.74 -7.81
C MET A 10 20.58 8.13 -6.69
N LYS A 11 20.44 9.34 -6.18
CA LYS A 11 21.22 9.89 -5.09
C LYS A 11 20.30 10.17 -3.92
N THR A 12 20.83 10.00 -2.73
CA THR A 12 20.12 10.37 -1.49
C THR A 12 20.05 11.88 -1.30
N PHE A 13 20.92 12.62 -1.96
CA PHE A 13 20.95 14.08 -1.88
C PHE A 13 21.48 14.70 -3.18
N ASN A 14 20.76 15.69 -3.69
CA ASN A 14 21.12 16.46 -4.87
C ASN A 14 21.73 17.81 -4.43
N THR A 15 22.93 18.11 -4.85
CA THR A 15 23.62 19.37 -4.51
C THR A 15 23.25 20.55 -5.40
N LYS A 16 22.42 20.34 -6.43
CA LYS A 16 21.96 21.42 -7.32
C LYS A 16 20.90 22.29 -6.64
N LYS A 17 20.81 23.54 -7.04
CA LYS A 17 19.64 24.35 -6.72
C LYS A 17 18.44 23.85 -7.51
N VAL A 18 17.38 23.46 -6.82
CA VAL A 18 16.14 22.94 -7.42
C VAL A 18 15.01 23.91 -7.10
N ASP A 19 14.25 24.26 -8.14
CA ASP A 19 12.98 24.98 -8.01
C ASP A 19 11.85 23.94 -8.00
N TRP A 20 11.36 23.62 -6.82
CA TRP A 20 10.33 22.59 -6.61
C TRP A 20 9.02 22.93 -7.31
N MET A 21 8.68 24.21 -7.44
CA MET A 21 7.46 24.63 -8.12
C MET A 21 7.46 24.28 -9.61
N LYS A 22 8.64 24.08 -10.20
CA LYS A 22 8.80 23.66 -11.60
C LYS A 22 8.99 22.17 -11.81
N GLN A 23 9.18 21.41 -10.74
CA GLN A 23 9.37 19.95 -10.87
C GLN A 23 8.05 19.23 -11.22
N PRO A 24 8.09 18.12 -11.97
CA PRO A 24 6.97 17.21 -12.08
C PRO A 24 6.81 16.42 -10.77
N MET A 25 5.67 15.76 -10.57
CA MET A 25 5.46 14.86 -9.42
C MET A 25 6.46 13.70 -9.39
N PHE A 26 6.74 13.13 -10.56
CA PHE A 26 7.65 12.01 -10.74
C PHE A 26 8.65 12.26 -11.86
N PHE A 27 9.81 11.62 -11.79
CA PHE A 27 10.86 11.66 -12.81
C PHE A 27 11.50 13.03 -13.03
N GLY A 28 11.42 13.92 -12.06
CA GLY A 28 12.11 15.22 -12.03
C GLY A 28 13.54 15.11 -11.49
N GLU A 29 13.99 16.20 -10.86
CA GLU A 29 15.28 16.22 -10.15
C GLU A 29 15.21 15.38 -8.86
N GLU A 30 16.36 14.86 -8.47
CA GLU A 30 16.51 14.05 -7.26
C GLU A 30 16.31 14.90 -5.99
N PRO A 31 15.94 14.28 -4.86
CA PRO A 31 15.72 14.98 -3.60
C PRO A 31 16.93 15.78 -3.14
N ASN A 32 16.67 16.90 -2.44
CA ASN A 32 17.66 17.62 -1.67
C ASN A 32 17.04 18.13 -0.37
N THR A 33 17.19 19.38 0.02
CA THR A 33 16.56 19.89 1.24
C THR A 33 15.04 19.75 1.17
N GLN A 34 14.45 19.11 2.16
CA GLN A 34 13.00 18.96 2.28
C GLN A 34 12.35 20.32 2.60
N ARG A 35 11.65 20.88 1.62
CA ARG A 35 11.08 22.21 1.65
C ARG A 35 9.56 22.14 1.72
N TYR A 36 9.00 22.11 2.93
CA TYR A 36 7.55 22.09 3.16
C TYR A 36 6.92 23.50 3.21
N ASP A 37 7.74 24.53 3.14
CA ASP A 37 7.33 25.94 3.00
C ASP A 37 6.91 26.30 1.56
N GLN A 38 7.26 25.48 0.57
CA GLN A 38 6.91 25.64 -0.83
C GLN A 38 6.31 24.34 -1.37
N GLN A 39 5.00 24.33 -1.55
CA GLN A 39 4.26 23.15 -1.99
C GLN A 39 3.62 23.42 -3.35
N LYS A 40 3.98 22.65 -4.35
CA LYS A 40 3.35 22.73 -5.68
C LYS A 40 1.93 22.20 -5.65
N TYR A 41 1.71 21.14 -4.87
CA TYR A 41 0.41 20.48 -4.72
C TYR A 41 0.07 20.34 -3.22
N PRO A 42 -0.48 21.40 -2.59
CA PRO A 42 -0.81 21.40 -1.16
C PRO A 42 -1.76 20.29 -0.73
N ILE A 43 -2.45 19.65 -1.69
CA ILE A 43 -3.34 18.52 -1.41
C ILE A 43 -2.57 17.34 -0.78
N PHE A 44 -1.32 17.09 -1.17
CA PHE A 44 -0.54 16.00 -0.60
C PHE A 44 -0.20 16.25 0.86
N GLU A 45 0.14 17.47 1.22
CA GLU A 45 0.35 17.83 2.63
C GLU A 45 -0.94 17.70 3.42
N LYS A 46 -2.08 18.15 2.89
CA LYS A 46 -3.38 17.97 3.53
C LYS A 46 -3.69 16.50 3.79
N LEU A 47 -3.47 15.63 2.80
CA LEU A 47 -3.67 14.18 2.93
C LEU A 47 -2.70 13.57 3.96
N ASN A 48 -1.45 14.01 3.97
CA ASN A 48 -0.46 13.60 4.95
C ASN A 48 -0.91 13.93 6.38
N GLN A 49 -1.35 15.17 6.62
CA GLN A 49 -1.87 15.60 7.92
C GLN A 49 -3.13 14.82 8.34
N GLN A 50 -4.00 14.47 7.40
CA GLN A 50 -5.15 13.63 7.68
C GLN A 50 -4.73 12.21 8.10
N GLN A 51 -3.78 11.59 7.40
CA GLN A 51 -3.26 10.27 7.77
C GLN A 51 -2.62 10.28 9.16
N LEU A 52 -1.82 11.29 9.47
CA LEU A 52 -1.23 11.44 10.81
C LEU A 52 -2.27 11.65 11.90
N GLY A 53 -3.36 12.36 11.59
CA GLY A 53 -4.48 12.58 12.51
C GLY A 53 -5.32 11.33 12.77
N PHE A 54 -5.27 10.34 11.88
CA PHE A 54 -5.95 9.06 12.01
C PHE A 54 -5.06 7.95 12.58
N PHE A 55 -3.91 8.29 13.12
CA PHE A 55 -3.03 7.29 13.73
C PHE A 55 -3.74 6.53 14.85
N TRP A 56 -3.62 5.22 14.84
CA TRP A 56 -4.17 4.31 15.82
C TRP A 56 -3.28 3.07 15.97
N ARG A 57 -3.52 2.30 17.02
CA ARG A 57 -2.81 1.05 17.29
C ARG A 57 -3.80 -0.11 17.38
N PRO A 58 -3.49 -1.27 16.82
CA PRO A 58 -4.38 -2.44 16.87
C PRO A 58 -4.81 -2.82 18.30
N GLU A 59 -3.92 -2.63 19.27
CA GLU A 59 -4.15 -2.96 20.67
C GLU A 59 -5.18 -2.08 21.37
N GLU A 60 -5.59 -0.97 20.75
CA GLU A 60 -6.66 -0.10 21.25
C GLU A 60 -8.05 -0.74 21.10
N VAL A 61 -8.16 -1.78 20.27
CA VAL A 61 -9.40 -2.52 20.03
C VAL A 61 -9.38 -3.84 20.81
N SER A 62 -10.34 -4.03 21.72
CA SER A 62 -10.52 -5.31 22.41
C SER A 62 -11.17 -6.33 21.48
N LEU A 63 -10.54 -7.50 21.34
CA LEU A 63 -11.03 -8.64 20.55
C LEU A 63 -11.53 -9.81 21.42
N GLN A 64 -11.75 -9.58 22.71
CA GLN A 64 -12.22 -10.62 23.62
C GLN A 64 -13.60 -11.15 23.21
N LYS A 65 -14.50 -10.24 22.82
CA LYS A 65 -15.82 -10.64 22.31
C LYS A 65 -15.70 -11.40 21.00
N ASP A 66 -14.87 -10.96 20.09
CA ASP A 66 -14.66 -11.57 18.77
C ASP A 66 -14.19 -13.02 18.89
N ARG A 67 -13.32 -13.32 19.85
CA ARG A 67 -12.90 -14.70 20.13
C ARG A 67 -14.06 -15.59 20.53
N ASN A 68 -14.95 -15.13 21.38
CA ASN A 68 -16.13 -15.86 21.80
C ASN A 68 -17.13 -16.00 20.66
N ASP A 69 -17.37 -14.91 19.92
CA ASP A 69 -18.23 -14.90 18.75
C ASP A 69 -17.77 -15.93 17.72
N TYR A 70 -16.46 -15.93 17.38
CA TYR A 70 -15.90 -16.85 16.40
C TYR A 70 -16.11 -18.33 16.76
N GLN A 71 -16.02 -18.67 18.05
CA GLN A 71 -16.28 -20.05 18.49
C GLN A 71 -17.73 -20.45 18.21
N SER A 72 -18.69 -19.53 18.33
CA SER A 72 -20.12 -19.77 18.12
C SER A 72 -20.56 -19.67 16.66
N LEU A 73 -19.73 -19.17 15.73
CA LEU A 73 -20.05 -19.06 14.31
C LEU A 73 -20.29 -20.44 13.69
N GLY A 74 -21.26 -20.50 12.77
CA GLY A 74 -21.45 -21.66 11.91
C GLY A 74 -20.28 -21.85 10.92
N PRO A 75 -20.17 -23.05 10.30
CA PRO A 75 -19.07 -23.35 9.38
C PRO A 75 -18.93 -22.35 8.23
N GLU A 76 -20.03 -21.95 7.64
CA GLU A 76 -20.08 -20.99 6.51
C GLU A 76 -19.60 -19.60 6.94
N GLN A 77 -20.03 -19.15 8.12
CA GLN A 77 -19.62 -17.85 8.67
C GLN A 77 -18.11 -17.87 9.00
N LYS A 78 -17.61 -18.95 9.59
CA LYS A 78 -16.17 -19.13 9.83
C LYS A 78 -15.38 -19.09 8.52
N HIS A 79 -15.89 -19.77 7.49
CA HIS A 79 -15.26 -19.77 6.17
C HIS A 79 -15.20 -18.37 5.57
N ILE A 80 -16.30 -17.62 5.61
CA ILE A 80 -16.36 -16.23 5.08
C ILE A 80 -15.40 -15.33 5.85
N PHE A 81 -15.44 -15.34 7.18
CA PHE A 81 -14.58 -14.52 8.02
C PHE A 81 -13.09 -14.81 7.77
N THR A 82 -12.72 -16.10 7.80
CA THR A 82 -11.33 -16.52 7.61
C THR A 82 -10.82 -16.22 6.21
N SER A 83 -11.61 -16.49 5.18
CA SER A 83 -11.22 -16.21 3.79
C SER A 83 -11.07 -14.70 3.54
N ASN A 84 -11.96 -13.90 4.11
CA ASN A 84 -11.87 -12.45 4.03
C ASN A 84 -10.59 -11.92 4.71
N LEU A 85 -10.28 -12.43 5.88
CA LEU A 85 -9.08 -12.03 6.63
C LEU A 85 -7.78 -12.45 5.92
N LYS A 86 -7.75 -13.65 5.32
CA LYS A 86 -6.64 -14.10 4.45
C LYS A 86 -6.45 -13.16 3.27
N TYR A 87 -7.54 -12.78 2.61
CA TYR A 87 -7.54 -11.87 1.47
C TYR A 87 -6.96 -10.50 1.82
N GLN A 88 -7.43 -9.89 2.92
CA GLN A 88 -6.93 -8.60 3.42
C GLN A 88 -5.45 -8.68 3.77
N THR A 89 -5.03 -9.72 4.49
CA THR A 89 -3.63 -9.91 4.89
C THR A 89 -2.70 -10.00 3.69
N LEU A 90 -3.08 -10.73 2.64
CA LEU A 90 -2.27 -10.86 1.44
C LEU A 90 -2.15 -9.53 0.70
N LEU A 91 -3.27 -8.82 0.50
CA LEU A 91 -3.27 -7.57 -0.26
C LEU A 91 -2.48 -6.48 0.45
N ASP A 92 -2.62 -6.32 1.76
CA ASP A 92 -1.83 -5.35 2.51
C ASP A 92 -0.36 -5.77 2.68
N SER A 93 -0.04 -7.05 2.54
CA SER A 93 1.35 -7.47 2.41
C SER A 93 1.99 -6.99 1.10
N VAL A 94 1.21 -6.82 0.05
CA VAL A 94 1.65 -6.19 -1.21
C VAL A 94 1.69 -4.67 -1.07
N GLN A 95 0.63 -4.06 -0.56
CA GLN A 95 0.52 -2.61 -0.37
C GLN A 95 1.55 -2.05 0.61
N GLY A 96 1.86 -2.74 1.70
CA GLY A 96 2.90 -2.35 2.65
C GLY A 96 4.33 -2.34 2.09
N ARG A 97 4.51 -2.60 0.78
CA ARG A 97 5.79 -2.51 0.07
C ARG A 97 5.69 -1.73 -1.21
N GLY A 98 4.51 -1.78 -1.85
CA GLY A 98 4.30 -1.25 -3.19
C GLY A 98 4.63 0.22 -3.33
N PRO A 99 4.06 1.13 -2.54
CA PRO A 99 4.29 2.57 -2.64
C PRO A 99 5.76 2.95 -2.46
N CYS A 100 6.44 2.41 -1.45
CA CYS A 100 7.85 2.67 -1.20
C CYS A 100 8.76 2.13 -2.30
N LEU A 101 8.50 0.94 -2.82
CA LEU A 101 9.31 0.35 -3.88
C LEU A 101 9.06 0.97 -5.25
N ALA A 102 7.80 1.31 -5.56
CA ALA A 102 7.40 1.74 -6.88
C ALA A 102 7.40 3.27 -7.05
N PHE A 103 6.92 4.02 -6.07
CA PHE A 103 6.68 5.45 -6.25
C PHE A 103 7.75 6.32 -5.60
N LEU A 104 8.15 6.00 -4.38
CA LEU A 104 9.08 6.81 -3.60
C LEU A 104 10.42 7.04 -4.32
N PRO A 105 11.07 6.05 -4.97
CA PRO A 105 12.35 6.27 -5.64
C PRO A 105 12.32 7.24 -6.81
N TYR A 106 11.13 7.50 -7.36
CA TYR A 106 10.93 8.35 -8.54
C TYR A 106 10.16 9.63 -8.23
N CYS A 107 9.80 9.84 -6.96
CA CYS A 107 9.15 11.05 -6.49
C CYS A 107 10.08 12.25 -6.57
N SER A 108 9.55 13.42 -6.97
CA SER A 108 10.34 14.63 -7.17
C SER A 108 9.89 15.80 -6.30
N LEU A 109 8.83 15.63 -5.50
CA LEU A 109 8.25 16.70 -4.69
C LEU A 109 8.26 16.33 -3.21
N PRO A 110 8.77 17.18 -2.31
CA PRO A 110 8.84 16.91 -0.87
C PRO A 110 7.47 16.56 -0.24
N GLU A 111 6.42 17.29 -0.59
CA GLU A 111 5.08 17.07 -0.07
C GLU A 111 4.49 15.71 -0.52
N LEU A 112 4.79 15.27 -1.74
CA LEU A 112 4.38 13.97 -2.23
C LEU A 112 5.21 12.84 -1.58
N GLU A 113 6.51 13.05 -1.42
CA GLU A 113 7.42 12.12 -0.74
C GLU A 113 6.95 11.85 0.69
N SER A 114 6.66 12.92 1.45
CA SER A 114 6.14 12.80 2.83
C SER A 114 4.83 12.02 2.89
N MET A 115 3.90 12.32 1.98
CA MET A 115 2.61 11.62 1.90
C MET A 115 2.79 10.13 1.57
N LEU A 116 3.71 9.78 0.65
CA LEU A 116 4.01 8.39 0.31
C LEU A 116 4.58 7.61 1.51
N VAL A 117 5.46 8.24 2.29
CA VAL A 117 6.06 7.62 3.50
C VAL A 117 4.98 7.41 4.57
N ALA A 118 4.11 8.38 4.81
CA ALA A 118 3.02 8.25 5.77
C ALA A 118 2.02 7.17 5.33
N TRP A 119 1.72 7.09 4.05
CA TRP A 119 0.87 6.02 3.51
C TRP A 119 1.48 4.63 3.74
N ASP A 120 2.74 4.42 3.37
CA ASP A 120 3.42 3.14 3.58
C ASP A 120 3.47 2.74 5.08
N PHE A 121 3.68 3.72 5.96
CA PHE A 121 3.57 3.49 7.40
C PHE A 121 2.17 3.04 7.82
N SER A 122 1.10 3.64 7.28
CA SER A 122 -0.27 3.24 7.55
C SER A 122 -0.55 1.79 7.11
N GLU A 123 -0.03 1.37 5.96
CA GLU A 123 -0.15 0.00 5.49
C GLU A 123 0.51 -1.02 6.43
N THR A 124 1.59 -0.62 7.11
CA THR A 124 2.21 -1.49 8.12
C THR A 124 1.31 -1.66 9.35
N ILE A 125 0.53 -0.64 9.71
CA ILE A 125 -0.47 -0.72 10.79
C ILE A 125 -1.59 -1.69 10.38
N HIS A 126 -2.09 -1.61 9.15
CA HIS A 126 -3.10 -2.52 8.62
C HIS A 126 -2.62 -3.98 8.69
N SER A 127 -1.44 -4.27 8.18
CA SER A 127 -0.84 -5.62 8.24
C SER A 127 -0.68 -6.15 9.67
N ARG A 128 -0.29 -5.28 10.63
CA ARG A 128 -0.22 -5.62 12.06
C ARG A 128 -1.60 -5.92 12.64
N SER A 129 -2.64 -5.20 12.19
CA SER A 129 -4.00 -5.36 12.67
C SER A 129 -4.57 -6.74 12.31
N TYR A 130 -4.36 -7.20 11.08
CA TYR A 130 -4.78 -8.54 10.70
C TYR A 130 -4.07 -9.63 11.51
N THR A 131 -2.78 -9.49 11.73
CA THR A 131 -2.04 -10.42 12.61
C THR A 131 -2.56 -10.35 14.05
N TYR A 132 -2.88 -9.17 14.54
CA TYR A 132 -3.45 -8.98 15.89
C TYR A 132 -4.84 -9.64 16.00
N ILE A 133 -5.71 -9.49 15.00
CA ILE A 133 -7.00 -10.18 14.92
C ILE A 133 -6.78 -11.70 14.97
N MET A 134 -5.92 -12.23 14.11
CA MET A 134 -5.65 -13.68 14.04
C MET A 134 -5.17 -14.22 15.38
N LYS A 135 -4.23 -13.56 16.04
CA LYS A 135 -3.68 -13.98 17.35
C LYS A 135 -4.71 -13.97 18.48
N ASN A 136 -5.72 -13.13 18.38
CA ASN A 136 -6.74 -13.00 19.42
C ASN A 136 -7.98 -13.85 19.17
N VAL A 137 -8.30 -14.14 17.90
CA VAL A 137 -9.51 -14.87 17.50
C VAL A 137 -9.28 -16.37 17.39
N TYR A 138 -8.17 -16.78 16.75
CA TYR A 138 -7.88 -18.19 16.50
C TYR A 138 -7.10 -18.83 17.64
N SER A 139 -7.30 -20.14 17.83
CA SER A 139 -6.51 -20.95 18.78
C SER A 139 -5.08 -21.12 18.29
N ASP A 140 -4.90 -21.31 16.98
CA ASP A 140 -3.62 -21.32 16.31
C ASP A 140 -3.69 -20.42 15.06
N PRO A 141 -3.11 -19.22 15.11
CA PRO A 141 -3.08 -18.31 13.96
C PRO A 141 -2.21 -18.82 12.80
N THR A 142 -1.30 -19.77 13.03
CA THR A 142 -0.42 -20.31 11.99
C THR A 142 -1.19 -21.12 10.96
N GLU A 143 -2.23 -21.83 11.37
CA GLU A 143 -3.12 -22.56 10.45
C GLU A 143 -3.77 -21.66 9.41
N VAL A 144 -4.02 -20.39 9.75
CA VAL A 144 -4.57 -19.40 8.83
C VAL A 144 -3.48 -18.76 7.99
N LEU A 145 -2.40 -18.28 8.63
CA LEU A 145 -1.32 -17.56 7.98
C LEU A 145 -0.58 -18.39 6.94
N ASP A 146 -0.25 -19.65 7.29
CA ASP A 146 0.52 -20.53 6.42
C ASP A 146 -0.27 -20.97 5.17
N THR A 147 -1.60 -20.91 5.23
CA THR A 147 -2.47 -21.33 4.13
C THR A 147 -2.98 -20.19 3.23
N ILE A 148 -2.52 -18.95 3.44
CA ILE A 148 -2.92 -17.80 2.59
C ILE A 148 -2.49 -18.02 1.15
N ILE A 149 -1.23 -18.40 0.94
CA ILE A 149 -0.63 -18.59 -0.40
C ILE A 149 -1.14 -19.85 -1.10
N ASP A 150 -1.75 -20.76 -0.36
CA ASP A 150 -2.31 -22.01 -0.91
C ASP A 150 -3.73 -21.83 -1.43
N THR A 151 -4.32 -20.64 -1.33
CA THR A 151 -5.67 -20.33 -1.79
C THR A 151 -5.62 -19.67 -3.18
N PRO A 152 -5.89 -20.42 -4.29
CA PRO A 152 -5.69 -19.93 -5.65
C PRO A 152 -6.52 -18.69 -5.97
N GLU A 153 -7.73 -18.58 -5.45
CA GLU A 153 -8.64 -17.46 -5.68
C GLU A 153 -8.09 -16.17 -5.06
N ILE A 154 -7.49 -16.25 -3.88
CA ILE A 154 -6.84 -15.12 -3.20
C ILE A 154 -5.60 -14.71 -3.97
N MET A 155 -4.75 -15.68 -4.35
CA MET A 155 -3.55 -15.42 -5.15
C MET A 155 -3.85 -14.78 -6.50
N ALA A 156 -4.90 -15.23 -7.19
CA ALA A 156 -5.34 -14.64 -8.45
C ALA A 156 -5.75 -13.15 -8.30
N ARG A 157 -6.31 -12.77 -7.16
CA ARG A 157 -6.70 -11.38 -6.88
C ARG A 157 -5.48 -10.48 -6.63
N ALA A 158 -4.47 -10.98 -5.94
CA ALA A 158 -3.23 -10.24 -5.71
C ALA A 158 -2.44 -10.05 -7.01
N LYS A 159 -2.48 -11.03 -7.92
CA LYS A 159 -1.65 -11.07 -9.13
C LYS A 159 -1.73 -9.82 -9.99
N THR A 160 -2.89 -9.23 -10.19
CA THR A 160 -3.05 -8.06 -11.06
C THR A 160 -2.34 -6.82 -10.55
N VAL A 161 -2.33 -6.58 -9.25
CA VAL A 161 -1.64 -5.43 -8.66
C VAL A 161 -0.14 -5.69 -8.54
N THR A 162 0.26 -6.92 -8.18
CA THR A 162 1.68 -7.29 -8.13
C THR A 162 2.32 -7.22 -9.52
N ASP A 163 1.66 -7.76 -10.55
CA ASP A 163 2.16 -7.67 -11.94
C ASP A 163 2.34 -6.21 -12.40
N ALA A 164 1.43 -5.31 -12.00
CA ALA A 164 1.55 -3.89 -12.34
C ALA A 164 2.75 -3.23 -11.64
N TYR A 165 2.93 -3.49 -10.35
CA TYR A 165 4.09 -3.02 -9.59
C TYR A 165 5.40 -3.57 -10.17
N ASP A 166 5.51 -4.88 -10.33
CA ASP A 166 6.73 -5.53 -10.79
C ASP A 166 7.13 -5.08 -12.19
N LYS A 167 6.15 -4.94 -13.09
CA LYS A 167 6.40 -4.45 -14.44
C LYS A 167 6.91 -3.02 -14.46
N PHE A 168 6.31 -2.15 -13.65
CA PHE A 168 6.75 -0.76 -13.53
C PHE A 168 8.15 -0.68 -12.90
N ILE A 169 8.37 -1.33 -11.75
CA ILE A 169 9.65 -1.33 -11.03
C ILE A 169 10.77 -1.85 -11.94
N LYS A 170 10.53 -2.97 -12.62
CA LYS A 170 11.52 -3.54 -13.56
C LYS A 170 11.87 -2.58 -14.69
N TYR A 171 10.86 -1.98 -15.32
CA TYR A 171 11.09 -1.04 -16.42
C TYR A 171 11.80 0.23 -15.94
N ALA A 172 11.36 0.81 -14.84
CA ALA A 172 11.94 2.00 -14.24
C ALA A 172 13.41 1.76 -13.84
N SER A 173 13.71 0.65 -13.18
CA SER A 173 15.07 0.27 -12.80
C SER A 173 15.99 0.16 -14.04
N LEU A 174 15.55 -0.52 -15.09
CA LEU A 174 16.31 -0.62 -16.33
C LEU A 174 16.51 0.74 -17.00
N TYR A 175 15.47 1.57 -17.05
CA TYR A 175 15.54 2.92 -17.61
C TYR A 175 16.57 3.78 -16.88
N TYR A 176 16.57 3.78 -15.55
CA TYR A 176 17.49 4.56 -14.73
C TYR A 176 18.92 4.00 -14.72
N LEU A 177 19.09 2.68 -14.75
CA LEU A 177 20.42 2.05 -14.75
C LEU A 177 21.11 2.12 -16.10
N THR A 178 20.37 2.00 -17.19
CA THR A 178 20.96 1.86 -18.53
C THR A 178 20.78 3.06 -19.43
N GLY A 179 19.89 3.98 -19.09
CA GLY A 179 19.46 5.06 -19.98
C GLY A 179 18.70 4.57 -21.23
N LYS A 180 18.34 3.28 -21.29
CA LYS A 180 17.62 2.67 -22.42
C LYS A 180 16.14 2.57 -22.09
N GLY A 181 15.30 2.91 -23.06
CA GLY A 181 13.84 2.83 -22.95
C GLY A 181 13.15 4.12 -23.41
N ASP A 182 11.82 4.12 -23.33
CA ASP A 182 10.98 5.24 -23.69
C ASP A 182 10.35 5.86 -22.43
N ILE A 183 10.54 7.15 -22.26
CA ILE A 183 9.93 7.92 -21.13
C ILE A 183 8.40 7.91 -21.19
N LYS A 184 7.80 7.80 -22.38
CA LYS A 184 6.34 7.70 -22.51
C LYS A 184 5.85 6.36 -21.96
N GLU A 185 6.57 5.27 -22.24
CA GLU A 185 6.25 3.95 -21.70
C GLU A 185 6.45 3.92 -20.18
N LEU A 186 7.51 4.53 -19.68
CA LEU A 186 7.73 4.66 -18.24
C LEU A 186 6.55 5.36 -17.52
N LYS A 187 6.10 6.49 -18.08
CA LYS A 187 4.94 7.24 -17.57
C LYS A 187 3.64 6.44 -17.68
N ARG A 188 3.46 5.70 -18.77
CA ARG A 188 2.29 4.84 -18.97
C ARG A 188 2.24 3.73 -17.91
N LEU A 189 3.36 3.08 -17.65
CA LEU A 189 3.45 2.04 -16.64
C LEU A 189 3.19 2.58 -15.23
N LEU A 190 3.73 3.74 -14.88
CA LEU A 190 3.41 4.42 -13.62
C LEU A 190 1.91 4.68 -13.51
N TYR A 191 1.31 5.28 -14.53
CA TYR A 191 -0.13 5.56 -14.55
C TYR A 191 -0.97 4.30 -14.34
N LEU A 192 -0.66 3.21 -15.07
CA LEU A 192 -1.36 1.95 -14.94
C LEU A 192 -1.18 1.32 -13.55
N THR A 193 -0.02 1.48 -12.94
CA THR A 193 0.21 1.02 -11.56
C THR A 193 -0.65 1.79 -10.58
N ILE A 194 -0.71 3.13 -10.70
CA ILE A 194 -1.58 3.97 -9.86
C ILE A 194 -3.06 3.59 -10.05
N VAL A 195 -3.50 3.33 -11.29
CA VAL A 195 -4.87 2.86 -11.56
C VAL A 195 -5.14 1.51 -10.87
N ASN A 196 -4.21 0.55 -10.92
CA ASN A 196 -4.37 -0.74 -10.25
C ASN A 196 -4.45 -0.59 -8.72
N VAL A 197 -3.66 0.32 -8.15
CA VAL A 197 -3.74 0.66 -6.72
C VAL A 197 -5.10 1.26 -6.38
N ASN A 198 -5.60 2.21 -7.16
CA ASN A 198 -6.93 2.79 -6.94
C ASN A 198 -8.06 1.75 -7.06
N ILE A 199 -7.93 0.77 -7.96
CA ILE A 199 -8.89 -0.35 -8.05
C ILE A 199 -8.80 -1.23 -6.80
N LEU A 200 -7.60 -1.49 -6.31
CA LEU A 200 -7.39 -2.24 -5.07
C LEU A 200 -8.06 -1.54 -3.89
N GLU A 201 -7.68 -0.29 -3.65
CA GLU A 201 -8.12 0.50 -2.49
C GLU A 201 -9.60 0.88 -2.57
N GLY A 202 -10.04 1.43 -3.71
CA GLY A 202 -11.37 1.99 -3.87
C GLY A 202 -12.46 0.97 -4.21
N ILE A 203 -12.10 -0.26 -4.60
CA ILE A 203 -13.08 -1.28 -5.01
C ILE A 203 -12.88 -2.58 -4.24
N ARG A 204 -11.71 -3.19 -4.34
CA ARG A 204 -11.48 -4.55 -3.82
C ARG A 204 -11.53 -4.62 -2.31
N PHE A 205 -10.90 -3.66 -1.62
CA PHE A 205 -10.99 -3.58 -0.17
C PHE A 205 -12.39 -3.23 0.31
N TYR A 206 -13.13 -2.38 -0.39
CA TYR A 206 -14.51 -2.08 0.00
C TYR A 206 -15.43 -3.30 -0.09
N VAL A 207 -15.23 -4.20 -1.04
CA VAL A 207 -15.95 -5.49 -1.07
C VAL A 207 -15.59 -6.33 0.16
N SER A 208 -14.32 -6.33 0.55
CA SER A 208 -13.85 -7.01 1.76
C SER A 208 -14.42 -6.38 3.02
N PHE A 209 -14.43 -5.06 3.13
CA PHE A 209 -15.01 -4.34 4.27
C PHE A 209 -16.51 -4.59 4.39
N ALA A 210 -17.24 -4.77 3.28
CA ALA A 210 -18.65 -5.15 3.33
C ALA A 210 -18.88 -6.48 4.05
N CYS A 211 -17.95 -7.45 3.93
CA CYS A 211 -18.02 -8.68 4.72
C CYS A 211 -17.87 -8.41 6.22
N SER A 212 -16.91 -7.57 6.61
CA SER A 212 -16.69 -7.20 8.02
C SER A 212 -17.89 -6.44 8.58
N PHE A 213 -18.45 -5.50 7.82
CA PHE A 213 -19.63 -4.74 8.22
C PHE A 213 -20.87 -5.62 8.35
N ALA A 214 -21.03 -6.63 7.49
CA ALA A 214 -22.14 -7.60 7.61
C ALA A 214 -22.07 -8.37 8.93
N PHE A 215 -20.89 -8.77 9.39
CA PHE A 215 -20.73 -9.32 10.73
C PHE A 215 -21.09 -8.32 11.83
N GLY A 216 -20.64 -7.07 11.70
CA GLY A 216 -20.98 -5.98 12.65
C GLY A 216 -22.48 -5.74 12.76
N GLU A 217 -23.22 -5.76 11.64
CA GLU A 217 -24.69 -5.65 11.63
C GLU A 217 -25.36 -6.81 12.38
N LEU A 218 -24.79 -8.00 12.33
CA LEU A 218 -25.23 -9.17 13.10
C LEU A 218 -24.80 -9.12 14.57
N LYS A 219 -24.12 -8.07 15.02
CA LYS A 219 -23.52 -7.95 16.36
C LYS A 219 -22.48 -9.02 16.68
N LEU A 220 -21.83 -9.53 15.63
CA LEU A 220 -20.76 -10.52 15.69
C LEU A 220 -19.46 -9.89 15.20
N MET A 221 -18.31 -10.33 15.72
CA MET A 221 -16.99 -9.88 15.30
C MET A 221 -16.84 -8.34 15.22
N GLU A 222 -17.49 -7.62 16.14
CA GLU A 222 -17.56 -6.15 16.11
C GLU A 222 -16.19 -5.48 16.31
N GLY A 223 -15.28 -6.12 17.04
CA GLY A 223 -13.91 -5.62 17.20
C GLY A 223 -13.12 -5.68 15.89
N SER A 224 -13.29 -6.78 15.13
CA SER A 224 -12.67 -6.94 13.80
C SER A 224 -13.29 -6.03 12.73
N ALA A 225 -14.51 -5.53 12.96
CA ALA A 225 -15.19 -4.63 12.04
C ALA A 225 -14.86 -3.14 12.26
N LYS A 226 -14.20 -2.81 13.38
CA LYS A 226 -13.72 -1.46 13.71
C LYS A 226 -12.42 -1.13 13.00
#